data_58e0d844eae650d669b61f302c237d84
#
_entry.id   58e0d844eae650d669b61f302c237d84
#
_cell.length_a   1.000
_cell.length_b   1.000
_cell.length_c   1.000
_cell.angle_alpha   90.00
_cell.angle_beta   90.00
_cell.angle_gamma   90.00
#
_symmetry.space_group_name_H-M   'P 1'
#
loop_
_entity.id
_entity.type
_entity.pdbx_description
1 polymer ?
#
loop_
_entity_poly.entity_id
_entity_poly.type
_entity_poly.pdbx_seq_one_letter_code
_entity_poly.pdbx_strand_id
1 'polypeptide(L)'
;SNQIVTKDNPEDVLNYVLGLPEDSKLMISCPLNIPKGRTSDEQIQIYIQQGYSKLWKNGKAIALETGHEPENLDLIVDRITNDNSPENQSRILESLELGFHEGKGKCNIISFNGEKPTIKKFNNLFLKDEILFEDPSLDFFSFNSPFGACKKCEGFGKVTGIDSDLVIPNPNLSVYEDAIVCWKGEKMSVWKAELINNAHYFDFPVHESIRNLSKENLELLWNGNSYFQGIHAFFNFLEKNAYKIQYRVMLSRYRGKTKCNSCNGSRLRADAD
;
A
#
# COMPACT_ATOMS: atom_id res chain seq x y z
N SER A 1 -10.97 1.44 -5.09
CA SER A 1 -12.31 2.04 -4.97
C SER A 1 -12.16 3.54 -4.75
N ASN A 2 -12.96 4.38 -5.41
CA ASN A 2 -12.98 5.85 -5.23
C ASN A 2 -13.73 6.25 -3.93
N GLN A 3 -13.53 5.53 -2.84
CA GLN A 3 -14.18 5.83 -1.57
C GLN A 3 -13.21 6.58 -0.65
N ILE A 4 -13.71 7.65 -0.04
CA ILE A 4 -12.96 8.44 0.94
C ILE A 4 -12.73 7.57 2.19
N VAL A 5 -11.49 7.53 2.66
CA VAL A 5 -11.13 6.91 3.94
C VAL A 5 -11.13 8.00 5.00
N THR A 6 -11.97 7.82 6.02
CA THR A 6 -12.08 8.75 7.16
C THR A 6 -11.73 8.02 8.45
N LYS A 7 -11.27 8.77 9.44
CA LYS A 7 -11.09 8.31 10.81
C LYS A 7 -12.10 9.03 11.71
N ASP A 8 -12.56 8.32 12.73
CA ASP A 8 -13.44 8.90 13.75
C ASP A 8 -12.59 9.49 14.89
N ASN A 9 -12.88 10.71 15.29
CA ASN A 9 -12.27 11.32 16.50
C ASN A 9 -13.17 11.08 17.71
N PRO A 10 -12.66 11.14 18.95
CA PRO A 10 -13.49 11.05 20.17
C PRO A 10 -14.67 12.04 20.18
N GLU A 11 -14.47 13.25 19.63
CA GLU A 11 -15.52 14.28 19.50
C GLU A 11 -16.63 13.87 18.51
N ASP A 12 -16.29 13.18 17.39
CA ASP A 12 -17.29 12.66 16.45
C ASP A 12 -18.17 11.59 17.12
N VAL A 13 -17.54 10.75 17.95
CA VAL A 13 -18.25 9.72 18.72
C VAL A 13 -19.10 10.35 19.83
N LEU A 14 -18.61 11.39 20.50
CA LEU A 14 -19.38 12.15 21.48
C LEU A 14 -20.62 12.77 20.80
N ASN A 15 -20.47 13.42 19.65
CA ASN A 15 -21.58 13.98 18.89
C ASN A 15 -22.62 12.93 18.52
N TYR A 16 -22.17 11.72 18.15
CA TYR A 16 -23.08 10.59 17.93
C TYR A 16 -23.83 10.21 19.21
N VAL A 17 -23.16 10.13 20.36
CA VAL A 17 -23.77 9.80 21.66
C VAL A 17 -24.81 10.86 22.06
N LEU A 18 -24.47 12.15 21.92
CA LEU A 18 -25.37 13.26 22.24
C LEU A 18 -26.60 13.31 21.31
N GLY A 19 -26.49 12.74 20.09
CA GLY A 19 -27.60 12.59 19.16
C GLY A 19 -28.58 11.46 19.49
N LEU A 20 -28.24 10.59 20.47
CA LEU A 20 -29.12 9.55 20.95
C LEU A 20 -30.16 10.13 21.93
N PRO A 21 -31.32 9.45 22.14
CA PRO A 21 -32.31 9.92 23.10
C PRO A 21 -31.74 10.18 24.47
N GLU A 22 -32.23 11.21 25.15
CA GLU A 22 -31.87 11.52 26.54
C GLU A 22 -32.18 10.33 27.43
N ASP A 23 -31.42 10.16 28.53
CA ASP A 23 -31.46 9.03 29.44
C ASP A 23 -31.14 7.66 28.80
N SER A 24 -30.66 7.61 27.57
CA SER A 24 -30.19 6.37 26.95
C SER A 24 -29.06 5.75 27.76
N LYS A 25 -29.20 4.45 28.09
CA LYS A 25 -28.14 3.66 28.70
C LYS A 25 -27.18 3.15 27.63
N LEU A 26 -25.91 3.43 27.81
CA LEU A 26 -24.84 3.14 26.86
C LEU A 26 -23.68 2.42 27.54
N MET A 27 -22.95 1.65 26.74
CA MET A 27 -21.64 1.13 27.14
C MET A 27 -20.61 1.51 26.09
N ILE A 28 -19.48 1.98 26.54
CA ILE A 28 -18.27 2.16 25.75
C ILE A 28 -17.47 0.86 25.86
N SER A 29 -17.15 0.26 24.75
CA SER A 29 -16.35 -0.98 24.69
C SER A 29 -15.32 -0.91 23.58
N CYS A 30 -14.32 -1.75 23.65
CA CYS A 30 -13.32 -1.89 22.59
C CYS A 30 -12.96 -3.37 22.41
N PRO A 31 -12.52 -3.80 21.21
CA PRO A 31 -12.06 -5.16 21.00
C PRO A 31 -10.95 -5.54 21.97
N LEU A 32 -11.04 -6.72 22.59
CA LEU A 32 -10.00 -7.23 23.46
C LEU A 32 -8.71 -7.44 22.66
N ASN A 33 -7.66 -6.72 23.04
CA ASN A 33 -6.41 -6.76 22.32
C ASN A 33 -5.33 -7.50 23.10
N ILE A 34 -4.77 -8.55 22.48
CA ILE A 34 -3.69 -9.35 23.07
C ILE A 34 -2.41 -9.08 22.29
N PRO A 35 -1.39 -8.44 22.90
CA PRO A 35 -0.11 -8.21 22.26
C PRO A 35 0.59 -9.51 21.86
N LYS A 36 1.38 -9.47 20.76
CA LYS A 36 2.19 -10.61 20.36
C LYS A 36 3.15 -11.04 21.47
N GLY A 37 3.17 -12.33 21.78
CA GLY A 37 4.02 -12.92 22.82
C GLY A 37 3.40 -12.92 24.24
N ARG A 38 2.13 -12.53 24.37
CA ARG A 38 1.38 -12.59 25.63
C ARG A 38 0.20 -13.54 25.49
N THR A 39 -0.12 -14.28 26.55
CA THR A 39 -1.30 -15.14 26.59
C THR A 39 -2.56 -14.32 26.89
N SER A 40 -3.73 -14.86 26.58
CA SER A 40 -5.04 -14.27 26.87
C SER A 40 -5.19 -14.00 28.36
N ASP A 41 -4.85 -14.99 29.19
CA ASP A 41 -4.99 -14.91 30.64
C ASP A 41 -4.07 -13.86 31.28
N GLU A 42 -2.83 -13.74 30.83
CA GLU A 42 -1.92 -12.68 31.26
C GLU A 42 -2.46 -11.28 30.93
N GLN A 43 -3.04 -11.11 29.74
CA GLN A 43 -3.61 -9.83 29.35
C GLN A 43 -4.87 -9.51 30.18
N ILE A 44 -5.72 -10.50 30.41
CA ILE A 44 -6.92 -10.34 31.24
C ILE A 44 -6.53 -9.95 32.68
N GLN A 45 -5.50 -10.57 33.25
CA GLN A 45 -5.02 -10.18 34.60
C GLN A 45 -4.56 -8.73 34.64
N ILE A 46 -3.89 -8.24 33.57
CA ILE A 46 -3.49 -6.83 33.51
C ILE A 46 -4.73 -5.92 33.50
N TYR A 47 -5.74 -6.24 32.70
CA TYR A 47 -6.97 -5.45 32.66
C TYR A 47 -7.70 -5.46 34.00
N ILE A 48 -7.71 -6.59 34.73
CA ILE A 48 -8.26 -6.67 36.11
C ILE A 48 -7.47 -5.74 37.06
N GLN A 49 -6.13 -5.73 36.96
CA GLN A 49 -5.28 -4.84 37.75
C GLN A 49 -5.48 -3.36 37.43
N GLN A 50 -5.82 -3.04 36.21
CA GLN A 50 -6.17 -1.69 35.73
C GLN A 50 -7.58 -1.25 36.19
N GLY A 51 -8.36 -2.15 36.77
CA GLY A 51 -9.70 -1.84 37.30
C GLY A 51 -10.87 -2.21 36.40
N TYR A 52 -10.59 -2.82 35.23
CA TYR A 52 -11.67 -3.33 34.39
C TYR A 52 -12.28 -4.58 35.03
N SER A 53 -13.60 -4.76 34.87
CA SER A 53 -14.33 -5.84 35.55
C SER A 53 -15.26 -6.64 34.61
N LYS A 54 -15.48 -6.18 33.40
CA LYS A 54 -16.48 -6.78 32.52
C LYS A 54 -16.05 -6.84 31.04
N LEU A 55 -16.51 -7.88 30.39
CA LEU A 55 -16.43 -8.08 28.96
C LEU A 55 -17.83 -8.08 28.33
N TRP A 56 -17.89 -7.75 27.05
CA TRP A 56 -19.07 -7.93 26.23
C TRP A 56 -18.90 -9.13 25.32
N LYS A 57 -19.83 -10.08 25.37
CA LYS A 57 -19.84 -11.29 24.55
C LYS A 57 -21.27 -11.63 24.13
N ASN A 58 -21.51 -11.81 22.82
CA ASN A 58 -22.76 -12.31 22.29
C ASN A 58 -24.03 -11.58 22.81
N GLY A 59 -23.97 -10.24 22.89
CA GLY A 59 -25.10 -9.43 23.34
C GLY A 59 -25.28 -9.32 24.86
N LYS A 60 -24.33 -9.80 25.67
CA LYS A 60 -24.39 -9.77 27.14
C LYS A 60 -23.05 -9.32 27.74
N ALA A 61 -23.17 -8.59 28.87
CA ALA A 61 -22.00 -8.28 29.70
C ALA A 61 -21.73 -9.48 30.64
N ILE A 62 -20.49 -9.97 30.62
CA ILE A 62 -19.98 -11.06 31.45
C ILE A 62 -18.86 -10.56 32.36
N ALA A 63 -18.50 -11.29 33.40
CA ALA A 63 -17.35 -10.96 34.25
C ALA A 63 -16.03 -11.08 33.46
N LEU A 64 -15.06 -10.24 33.78
CA LEU A 64 -13.70 -10.32 33.25
C LEU A 64 -12.93 -11.34 34.12
N GLU A 65 -12.81 -12.56 33.63
CA GLU A 65 -12.14 -13.68 34.29
C GLU A 65 -11.18 -14.37 33.30
N THR A 66 -10.17 -15.06 33.83
CA THR A 66 -9.26 -15.89 33.03
C THR A 66 -9.98 -17.13 32.47
N GLY A 67 -9.46 -17.69 31.37
CA GLY A 67 -10.04 -18.86 30.72
C GLY A 67 -11.06 -18.55 29.63
N HIS A 68 -11.25 -17.28 29.26
CA HIS A 68 -12.03 -16.92 28.08
C HIS A 68 -11.21 -17.03 26.80
N GLU A 69 -11.77 -17.68 25.79
CA GLU A 69 -11.22 -17.60 24.44
C GLU A 69 -11.34 -16.16 23.92
N PRO A 70 -10.26 -15.58 23.35
CA PRO A 70 -10.21 -14.17 22.99
C PRO A 70 -11.09 -13.76 21.79
N GLU A 71 -11.68 -14.74 21.10
CA GLU A 71 -12.47 -14.47 19.90
C GLU A 71 -13.80 -13.79 20.24
N ASN A 72 -14.08 -12.68 19.56
CA ASN A 72 -15.33 -11.90 19.69
C ASN A 72 -15.63 -11.39 21.11
N LEU A 73 -14.58 -10.99 21.83
CA LEU A 73 -14.67 -10.34 23.14
C LEU A 73 -14.35 -8.85 23.01
N ASP A 74 -15.23 -8.02 23.56
CA ASP A 74 -14.93 -6.60 23.77
C ASP A 74 -14.74 -6.32 25.27
N LEU A 75 -13.71 -5.52 25.59
CA LEU A 75 -13.52 -4.98 26.92
C LEU A 75 -14.54 -3.86 27.15
N ILE A 76 -15.32 -3.90 28.22
CA ILE A 76 -16.19 -2.78 28.60
C ILE A 76 -15.35 -1.76 29.37
N VAL A 77 -15.24 -0.56 28.78
CA VAL A 77 -14.46 0.54 29.32
C VAL A 77 -15.28 1.33 30.33
N ASP A 78 -16.49 1.74 29.95
CA ASP A 78 -17.39 2.48 30.84
C ASP A 78 -18.87 2.20 30.53
N ARG A 79 -19.73 2.54 31.50
CA ARG A 79 -21.20 2.52 31.38
C ARG A 79 -21.73 3.90 31.72
N ILE A 80 -22.40 4.49 30.80
CA ILE A 80 -22.86 5.87 30.86
C ILE A 80 -24.37 5.96 30.60
N THR A 81 -24.94 7.02 31.10
CA THR A 81 -26.28 7.46 30.72
C THR A 81 -26.13 8.80 30.01
N ASN A 82 -26.81 8.98 28.89
CA ASN A 82 -26.76 10.22 28.12
C ASN A 82 -27.66 11.28 28.79
N ASP A 83 -27.10 12.14 29.64
CA ASP A 83 -27.82 13.23 30.34
C ASP A 83 -27.46 14.63 29.82
N ASN A 84 -26.66 14.73 28.77
CA ASN A 84 -26.20 15.98 28.14
C ASN A 84 -25.53 17.00 29.09
N SER A 85 -25.20 16.65 30.35
CA SER A 85 -24.49 17.54 31.26
C SER A 85 -23.03 17.74 30.86
N PRO A 86 -22.41 18.91 31.09
CA PRO A 86 -21.01 19.14 30.75
C PRO A 86 -20.05 18.18 31.44
N GLU A 87 -20.34 17.82 32.71
CA GLU A 87 -19.56 16.85 33.49
C GLU A 87 -19.59 15.46 32.83
N ASN A 88 -20.77 15.04 32.37
CA ASN A 88 -20.92 13.75 31.71
C ASN A 88 -20.28 13.74 30.32
N GLN A 89 -20.34 14.84 29.57
CA GLN A 89 -19.63 14.97 28.30
C GLN A 89 -18.13 14.82 28.47
N SER A 90 -17.52 15.43 29.49
CA SER A 90 -16.09 15.28 29.81
C SER A 90 -15.74 13.83 30.16
N ARG A 91 -16.58 13.17 30.97
CA ARG A 91 -16.41 11.76 31.32
C ARG A 91 -16.52 10.86 30.10
N ILE A 92 -17.48 11.12 29.21
CA ILE A 92 -17.63 10.35 27.97
C ILE A 92 -16.39 10.49 27.10
N LEU A 93 -15.86 11.71 26.92
CA LEU A 93 -14.63 11.93 26.15
C LEU A 93 -13.43 11.16 26.71
N GLU A 94 -13.20 11.24 28.03
CA GLU A 94 -12.13 10.48 28.69
C GLU A 94 -12.29 8.97 28.45
N SER A 95 -13.51 8.46 28.59
CA SER A 95 -13.80 7.05 28.39
C SER A 95 -13.66 6.62 26.91
N LEU A 96 -13.94 7.51 25.94
CA LEU A 96 -13.73 7.27 24.53
C LEU A 96 -12.24 7.25 24.17
N GLU A 97 -11.45 8.20 24.69
CA GLU A 97 -9.99 8.21 24.52
C GLU A 97 -9.37 6.92 25.05
N LEU A 98 -9.80 6.49 26.26
CA LEU A 98 -9.37 5.23 26.84
C LEU A 98 -9.80 4.02 25.99
N GLY A 99 -11.04 4.03 25.46
CA GLY A 99 -11.56 3.00 24.56
C GLY A 99 -10.77 2.87 23.27
N PHE A 100 -10.43 3.99 22.61
CA PHE A 100 -9.58 3.99 21.43
C PHE A 100 -8.14 3.54 21.75
N HIS A 101 -7.60 3.93 22.91
CA HIS A 101 -6.27 3.51 23.33
C HIS A 101 -6.19 1.99 23.54
N GLU A 102 -7.08 1.42 24.36
CA GLU A 102 -7.09 0.00 24.68
C GLU A 102 -7.47 -0.85 23.43
N GLY A 103 -8.40 -0.35 22.62
CA GLY A 103 -8.87 -0.99 21.37
C GLY A 103 -7.93 -0.80 20.18
N LYS A 104 -6.75 -0.18 20.37
CA LYS A 104 -5.79 0.15 19.29
C LYS A 104 -6.48 0.80 18.10
N GLY A 105 -7.19 1.89 18.37
CA GLY A 105 -7.89 2.67 17.40
C GLY A 105 -9.32 2.24 17.12
N LYS A 106 -9.83 1.20 17.75
CA LYS A 106 -11.21 0.74 17.58
C LYS A 106 -12.00 0.94 18.87
N CYS A 107 -13.19 1.53 18.77
CA CYS A 107 -14.10 1.76 19.85
C CYS A 107 -15.53 1.44 19.43
N ASN A 108 -16.34 0.89 20.32
CA ASN A 108 -17.73 0.53 20.07
C ASN A 108 -18.64 1.20 21.07
N ILE A 109 -19.76 1.75 20.60
CA ILE A 109 -20.86 2.21 21.44
C ILE A 109 -21.99 1.20 21.37
N ILE A 110 -22.36 0.67 22.52
CA ILE A 110 -23.46 -0.27 22.67
C ILE A 110 -24.63 0.47 23.32
N SER A 111 -25.75 0.61 22.60
CA SER A 111 -26.95 1.30 23.08
C SER A 111 -28.08 0.32 23.33
N PHE A 112 -28.88 0.59 24.40
CA PHE A 112 -29.94 -0.27 24.88
C PHE A 112 -31.35 0.35 24.67
N ASN A 113 -31.55 1.01 23.54
CA ASN A 113 -32.78 1.76 23.25
C ASN A 113 -33.90 0.91 22.58
N GLY A 114 -33.74 -0.43 22.50
CA GLY A 114 -34.70 -1.34 21.88
C GLY A 114 -34.68 -2.74 22.52
N GLU A 115 -35.41 -3.67 21.93
CA GLU A 115 -35.46 -5.07 22.40
C GLU A 115 -34.07 -5.77 22.38
N LYS A 116 -33.20 -5.32 21.47
CA LYS A 116 -31.83 -5.83 21.35
C LYS A 116 -30.83 -4.68 21.40
N PRO A 117 -29.67 -4.89 22.03
CA PRO A 117 -28.60 -3.87 22.02
C PRO A 117 -28.11 -3.61 20.60
N THR A 118 -27.91 -2.35 20.28
CA THR A 118 -27.35 -1.91 18.99
C THR A 118 -25.89 -1.55 19.20
N ILE A 119 -25.00 -2.03 18.32
CA ILE A 119 -23.56 -1.76 18.38
C ILE A 119 -23.18 -0.87 17.19
N LYS A 120 -22.67 0.34 17.48
CA LYS A 120 -22.04 1.21 16.51
C LYS A 120 -20.53 1.16 16.69
N LYS A 121 -19.82 0.81 15.62
CA LYS A 121 -18.35 0.69 15.61
C LYS A 121 -17.73 1.96 15.08
N PHE A 122 -16.66 2.42 15.73
CA PHE A 122 -15.87 3.59 15.39
C PHE A 122 -14.39 3.20 15.27
N ASN A 123 -13.65 3.95 14.47
CA ASN A 123 -12.26 3.66 14.19
C ASN A 123 -11.47 4.96 13.99
N ASN A 124 -10.48 5.21 14.82
CA ASN A 124 -9.62 6.39 14.71
C ASN A 124 -8.35 6.16 13.86
N LEU A 125 -8.30 5.05 13.13
CA LEU A 125 -7.25 4.76 12.17
C LEU A 125 -7.74 5.02 10.75
N PHE A 126 -6.87 5.39 9.85
CA PHE A 126 -7.16 5.38 8.41
C PHE A 126 -7.19 3.93 7.91
N LEU A 127 -8.28 3.22 8.20
CA LEU A 127 -8.47 1.81 7.86
C LEU A 127 -9.67 1.65 6.92
N LYS A 128 -9.45 1.01 5.77
CA LYS A 128 -10.51 0.64 4.84
C LYS A 128 -10.22 -0.72 4.23
N ASP A 129 -11.22 -1.59 4.16
CA ASP A 129 -11.12 -2.93 3.58
C ASP A 129 -9.90 -3.71 4.13
N GLU A 130 -9.66 -3.63 5.45
CA GLU A 130 -8.51 -4.21 6.18
C GLU A 130 -7.13 -3.63 5.81
N ILE A 131 -7.07 -2.60 4.96
CA ILE A 131 -5.84 -1.90 4.62
C ILE A 131 -5.69 -0.69 5.55
N LEU A 132 -4.59 -0.68 6.32
CA LEU A 132 -4.21 0.46 7.15
C LEU A 132 -3.40 1.44 6.31
N PHE A 133 -3.90 2.67 6.19
CA PHE A 133 -3.22 3.78 5.54
C PHE A 133 -2.44 4.58 6.58
N GLU A 134 -1.29 5.10 6.18
CA GLU A 134 -0.50 6.00 7.03
C GLU A 134 -1.20 7.38 7.14
N ASP A 135 -1.09 8.03 8.31
CA ASP A 135 -1.63 9.36 8.51
C ASP A 135 -0.99 10.36 7.54
N PRO A 136 -1.78 11.09 6.74
CA PRO A 136 -1.26 12.07 5.79
C PRO A 136 -0.60 13.23 6.55
N SER A 137 0.71 13.28 6.50
CA SER A 137 1.54 14.39 7.02
C SER A 137 2.13 15.19 5.87
N LEU A 138 2.63 16.39 6.13
CA LEU A 138 3.35 17.18 5.13
C LEU A 138 4.55 16.40 4.58
N ASP A 139 5.23 15.65 5.43
CA ASP A 139 6.37 14.82 5.06
C ASP A 139 5.98 13.64 4.17
N PHE A 140 4.76 13.11 4.33
CA PHE A 140 4.22 12.03 3.51
C PHE A 140 4.06 12.46 2.04
N PHE A 141 3.73 13.71 1.78
CA PHE A 141 3.58 14.27 0.44
C PHE A 141 4.85 14.97 -0.07
N SER A 142 5.96 14.87 0.65
CA SER A 142 7.23 15.48 0.27
C SER A 142 8.21 14.44 -0.29
N PHE A 143 8.60 14.62 -1.55
CA PHE A 143 9.64 13.77 -2.16
C PHE A 143 11.06 14.03 -1.59
N ASN A 144 11.24 15.09 -0.80
CA ASN A 144 12.47 15.38 -0.08
C ASN A 144 12.53 14.73 1.31
N SER A 145 11.41 14.17 1.77
CA SER A 145 11.33 13.40 3.02
C SER A 145 11.44 11.89 2.73
N PRO A 146 12.18 11.13 3.53
CA PRO A 146 12.22 9.66 3.43
C PRO A 146 10.84 8.99 3.54
N PHE A 147 9.88 9.67 4.21
CA PHE A 147 8.51 9.17 4.37
C PHE A 147 7.68 9.28 3.09
N GLY A 148 7.85 10.37 2.32
CA GLY A 148 7.09 10.62 1.10
C GLY A 148 7.82 10.25 -0.18
N ALA A 149 9.14 10.08 -0.13
CA ALA A 149 9.95 9.74 -1.30
C ALA A 149 9.64 8.33 -1.83
N CYS A 150 9.61 8.19 -3.14
CA CYS A 150 9.55 6.89 -3.79
C CYS A 150 10.73 6.01 -3.34
N LYS A 151 10.43 4.85 -2.77
CA LYS A 151 11.42 3.92 -2.21
C LYS A 151 12.44 3.41 -3.25
N LYS A 152 12.09 3.41 -4.55
CA LYS A 152 12.96 2.93 -5.62
C LYS A 152 13.95 3.96 -6.12
N CYS A 153 13.55 5.22 -6.24
CA CYS A 153 14.41 6.29 -6.73
C CYS A 153 14.76 7.32 -5.65
N GLU A 154 14.36 7.09 -4.40
CA GLU A 154 14.67 7.94 -3.25
C GLU A 154 14.35 9.43 -3.47
N GLY A 155 13.24 9.71 -4.18
CA GLY A 155 12.83 11.06 -4.52
C GLY A 155 13.50 11.68 -5.76
N PHE A 156 14.44 10.99 -6.42
CA PHE A 156 15.09 11.52 -7.62
C PHE A 156 14.23 11.46 -8.87
N GLY A 157 13.19 10.62 -8.92
CA GLY A 157 12.31 10.42 -10.09
C GLY A 157 12.96 9.64 -11.24
N LYS A 158 14.26 9.37 -11.13
CA LYS A 158 15.07 8.64 -12.12
C LYS A 158 15.88 7.55 -11.45
N VAL A 159 16.13 6.48 -12.18
CA VAL A 159 16.99 5.35 -11.76
C VAL A 159 18.02 5.07 -12.83
N THR A 160 19.11 4.42 -12.48
CA THR A 160 20.05 3.91 -13.49
C THR A 160 19.41 2.71 -14.17
N GLY A 161 19.23 2.79 -15.46
CA GLY A 161 18.63 1.74 -16.28
C GLY A 161 19.20 1.76 -17.70
N ILE A 162 18.65 0.92 -18.59
CA ILE A 162 18.99 0.94 -20.01
C ILE A 162 18.29 2.13 -20.65
N ASP A 163 19.06 3.02 -21.24
CA ASP A 163 18.60 4.24 -21.88
C ASP A 163 18.21 3.95 -23.33
N SER A 164 16.93 4.13 -23.66
CA SER A 164 16.40 3.89 -25.02
C SER A 164 17.09 4.74 -26.07
N ASP A 165 17.45 5.97 -25.75
CA ASP A 165 18.07 6.90 -26.69
C ASP A 165 19.53 6.51 -27.00
N LEU A 166 20.19 5.84 -26.05
CA LEU A 166 21.52 5.25 -26.29
C LEU A 166 21.43 3.95 -27.10
N VAL A 167 20.35 3.20 -26.96
CA VAL A 167 20.12 1.94 -27.73
C VAL A 167 19.69 2.25 -29.16
N ILE A 168 18.83 3.24 -29.35
CA ILE A 168 18.26 3.66 -30.64
C ILE A 168 18.52 5.18 -30.83
N PRO A 169 19.75 5.59 -31.10
CA PRO A 169 20.09 7.01 -31.16
C PRO A 169 19.49 7.73 -32.39
N ASN A 170 19.15 6.99 -33.45
CA ASN A 170 18.49 7.54 -34.62
C ASN A 170 17.20 6.76 -34.92
N PRO A 171 16.04 7.24 -34.44
CA PRO A 171 14.76 6.57 -34.69
C PRO A 171 14.24 6.67 -36.11
N ASN A 172 14.92 7.43 -37.00
CA ASN A 172 14.57 7.48 -38.44
C ASN A 172 15.05 6.25 -39.19
N LEU A 173 15.98 5.47 -38.64
CA LEU A 173 16.43 4.22 -39.19
C LEU A 173 15.46 3.08 -38.84
N SER A 174 15.43 2.06 -39.70
CA SER A 174 14.73 0.81 -39.45
C SER A 174 15.61 -0.22 -38.73
N VAL A 175 15.01 -1.32 -38.27
CA VAL A 175 15.78 -2.46 -37.72
C VAL A 175 16.77 -2.98 -38.77
N TYR A 176 16.33 -3.05 -40.03
CA TYR A 176 17.17 -3.51 -41.13
C TYR A 176 18.41 -2.60 -41.35
N GLU A 177 18.24 -1.30 -41.17
CA GLU A 177 19.29 -0.27 -41.29
C GLU A 177 20.13 -0.06 -40.03
N ASP A 178 20.11 -1.01 -39.10
CA ASP A 178 20.89 -0.96 -37.87
C ASP A 178 20.49 0.17 -36.89
N ALA A 179 19.21 0.48 -36.75
CA ALA A 179 18.71 1.43 -35.77
C ALA A 179 19.14 1.04 -34.32
N ILE A 180 19.19 -0.25 -34.03
CA ILE A 180 19.54 -0.80 -32.71
C ILE A 180 21.05 -1.02 -32.65
N VAL A 181 21.75 -0.02 -32.13
CA VAL A 181 23.22 0.01 -32.17
C VAL A 181 23.90 -1.03 -31.31
N CYS A 182 23.24 -1.53 -30.26
CA CYS A 182 23.77 -2.57 -29.40
C CYS A 182 23.86 -3.95 -30.08
N TRP A 183 23.18 -4.18 -31.20
CA TRP A 183 23.23 -5.41 -31.97
C TRP A 183 24.28 -5.38 -33.11
N LYS A 184 25.03 -4.27 -33.24
CA LYS A 184 26.10 -4.16 -34.21
C LYS A 184 27.29 -5.03 -33.80
N GLY A 185 27.98 -5.58 -34.82
CA GLY A 185 29.16 -6.43 -34.62
C GLY A 185 28.84 -7.93 -34.74
N GLU A 186 29.84 -8.71 -35.12
CA GLU A 186 29.70 -10.13 -35.47
C GLU A 186 28.95 -10.99 -34.44
N LYS A 187 29.29 -10.81 -33.16
CA LYS A 187 28.72 -11.63 -32.09
C LYS A 187 27.30 -11.21 -31.70
N MET A 188 26.94 -9.94 -31.87
CA MET A 188 25.66 -9.40 -31.42
C MET A 188 24.63 -9.32 -32.55
N SER A 189 25.08 -9.39 -33.79
CA SER A 189 24.19 -9.39 -34.99
C SER A 189 23.22 -10.58 -35.03
N VAL A 190 23.50 -11.63 -34.28
CA VAL A 190 22.59 -12.78 -34.14
C VAL A 190 21.23 -12.38 -33.59
N TRP A 191 21.17 -11.38 -32.70
CA TRP A 191 19.91 -10.86 -32.14
C TRP A 191 19.07 -10.13 -33.22
N LYS A 192 19.73 -9.34 -34.08
CA LYS A 192 19.07 -8.70 -35.22
C LYS A 192 18.61 -9.74 -36.22
N ALA A 193 19.46 -10.73 -36.54
CA ALA A 193 19.13 -11.80 -37.48
C ALA A 193 17.94 -12.64 -36.98
N GLU A 194 17.84 -12.92 -35.68
CA GLU A 194 16.69 -13.62 -35.11
C GLU A 194 15.38 -12.88 -35.38
N LEU A 195 15.34 -11.55 -35.15
CA LEU A 195 14.18 -10.74 -35.43
C LEU A 195 13.84 -10.74 -36.92
N ILE A 196 14.82 -10.46 -37.79
CA ILE A 196 14.59 -10.36 -39.25
C ILE A 196 14.10 -11.68 -39.82
N ASN A 197 14.70 -12.81 -39.45
CA ASN A 197 14.35 -14.13 -39.97
C ASN A 197 12.94 -14.58 -39.55
N ASN A 198 12.52 -14.16 -38.34
CA ASN A 198 11.25 -14.57 -37.79
C ASN A 198 10.12 -13.53 -37.94
N ALA A 199 10.43 -12.33 -38.42
CA ALA A 199 9.48 -11.19 -38.54
C ALA A 199 8.19 -11.55 -39.29
N HIS A 200 8.26 -12.44 -40.27
CA HIS A 200 7.11 -12.89 -41.05
C HIS A 200 6.08 -13.70 -40.25
N TYR A 201 6.44 -14.28 -39.12
CA TYR A 201 5.49 -15.02 -38.25
C TYR A 201 4.56 -14.12 -37.46
N PHE A 202 4.88 -12.84 -37.32
CA PHE A 202 4.13 -11.87 -36.51
C PHE A 202 4.05 -10.49 -37.20
N ASP A 203 4.21 -10.45 -38.52
CA ASP A 203 4.05 -9.29 -39.40
C ASP A 203 4.83 -8.02 -38.90
N PHE A 204 6.05 -8.22 -38.40
CA PHE A 204 6.85 -7.10 -37.91
C PHE A 204 7.50 -6.36 -39.08
N PRO A 205 7.30 -5.01 -39.22
CA PRO A 205 7.78 -4.23 -40.35
C PRO A 205 9.28 -3.86 -40.23
N VAL A 206 10.17 -4.78 -40.51
CA VAL A 206 11.63 -4.64 -40.35
C VAL A 206 12.27 -3.48 -41.12
N HIS A 207 11.63 -3.02 -42.20
CA HIS A 207 12.11 -1.92 -43.04
C HIS A 207 11.48 -0.57 -42.68
N GLU A 208 10.52 -0.54 -41.80
CA GLU A 208 9.90 0.70 -41.32
C GLU A 208 10.79 1.38 -40.28
N SER A 209 10.86 2.72 -40.32
CA SER A 209 11.63 3.48 -39.30
C SER A 209 11.04 3.29 -37.91
N ILE A 210 11.89 3.23 -36.92
CA ILE A 210 11.48 3.03 -35.50
C ILE A 210 10.45 4.10 -35.07
N ARG A 211 10.58 5.32 -35.57
CA ARG A 211 9.64 6.43 -35.31
C ARG A 211 8.21 6.12 -35.73
N ASN A 212 8.03 5.39 -36.78
CA ASN A 212 6.72 5.11 -37.42
C ASN A 212 6.09 3.81 -36.86
N LEU A 213 6.84 3.01 -36.12
CA LEU A 213 6.31 1.78 -35.55
C LEU A 213 5.12 2.05 -34.62
N SER A 214 4.12 1.19 -34.65
CA SER A 214 3.02 1.21 -33.71
C SER A 214 3.53 0.99 -32.26
N LYS A 215 2.75 1.38 -31.27
CA LYS A 215 3.10 1.13 -29.86
C LYS A 215 3.28 -0.35 -29.57
N GLU A 216 2.43 -1.20 -30.17
CA GLU A 216 2.49 -2.66 -30.04
C GLU A 216 3.80 -3.21 -30.62
N ASN A 217 4.22 -2.75 -31.81
CA ASN A 217 5.48 -3.16 -32.41
C ASN A 217 6.69 -2.65 -31.61
N LEU A 218 6.62 -1.44 -31.02
CA LEU A 218 7.66 -0.95 -30.12
C LEU A 218 7.74 -1.79 -28.84
N GLU A 219 6.64 -2.11 -28.21
CA GLU A 219 6.60 -2.99 -27.04
C GLU A 219 7.13 -4.38 -27.37
N LEU A 220 6.76 -4.92 -28.51
CA LEU A 220 7.25 -6.21 -29.01
C LEU A 220 8.77 -6.18 -29.26
N LEU A 221 9.29 -5.09 -29.85
CA LEU A 221 10.72 -4.92 -30.07
C LEU A 221 11.52 -4.95 -28.75
N TRP A 222 10.98 -4.36 -27.68
CA TRP A 222 11.62 -4.35 -26.37
C TRP A 222 11.42 -5.66 -25.61
N ASN A 223 10.21 -6.21 -25.59
CA ASN A 223 9.85 -7.35 -24.75
C ASN A 223 10.05 -8.70 -25.42
N GLY A 224 9.98 -8.74 -26.76
CA GLY A 224 10.01 -9.97 -27.53
C GLY A 224 8.69 -10.73 -27.54
N ASN A 225 8.69 -11.89 -28.17
CA ASN A 225 7.58 -12.86 -28.21
C ASN A 225 8.14 -14.30 -28.27
N SER A 226 7.31 -15.28 -28.63
CA SER A 226 7.72 -16.68 -28.78
C SER A 226 8.74 -16.94 -29.91
N TYR A 227 8.88 -16.02 -30.86
CA TYR A 227 9.77 -16.14 -32.01
C TYR A 227 11.02 -15.27 -31.94
N PHE A 228 11.05 -14.33 -31.00
CA PHE A 228 12.11 -13.34 -30.86
C PHE A 228 12.21 -12.86 -29.42
N GLN A 229 13.43 -12.79 -28.87
CA GLN A 229 13.63 -12.56 -27.43
C GLN A 229 13.53 -11.09 -26.98
N GLY A 230 13.67 -10.12 -27.88
CA GLY A 230 13.58 -8.68 -27.58
C GLY A 230 14.84 -8.05 -27.00
N ILE A 231 14.82 -6.70 -26.95
CA ILE A 231 15.97 -5.90 -26.47
C ILE A 231 16.20 -6.14 -24.97
N HIS A 232 15.15 -6.29 -24.16
CA HIS A 232 15.31 -6.56 -22.73
C HIS A 232 16.04 -7.87 -22.44
N ALA A 233 15.75 -8.92 -23.22
CA ALA A 233 16.45 -10.20 -23.09
C ALA A 233 17.93 -10.10 -23.46
N PHE A 234 18.27 -9.30 -24.47
CA PHE A 234 19.66 -8.99 -24.79
C PHE A 234 20.40 -8.36 -23.61
N PHE A 235 19.84 -7.35 -22.97
CA PHE A 235 20.49 -6.73 -21.80
C PHE A 235 20.55 -7.67 -20.60
N ASN A 236 19.53 -8.48 -20.37
CA ASN A 236 19.56 -9.54 -19.35
C ASN A 236 20.66 -10.57 -19.63
N PHE A 237 20.90 -10.93 -20.89
CA PHE A 237 22.01 -11.77 -21.28
C PHE A 237 23.36 -11.11 -20.96
N LEU A 238 23.52 -9.82 -21.24
CA LEU A 238 24.74 -9.08 -20.88
C LEU A 238 24.94 -9.02 -19.35
N GLU A 239 23.88 -8.81 -18.57
CA GLU A 239 23.93 -8.75 -17.12
C GLU A 239 24.34 -10.11 -16.51
N LYS A 240 23.75 -11.21 -16.98
CA LYS A 240 24.13 -12.58 -16.56
C LYS A 240 25.59 -12.91 -16.88
N ASN A 241 26.14 -12.30 -17.92
CA ASN A 241 27.53 -12.51 -18.36
C ASN A 241 28.48 -11.36 -17.95
N ALA A 242 28.08 -10.47 -17.05
CA ALA A 242 28.85 -9.29 -16.65
C ALA A 242 30.17 -9.61 -15.91
N TYR A 243 30.39 -10.88 -15.54
CA TYR A 243 31.71 -11.35 -15.09
C TYR A 243 32.80 -11.22 -16.17
N LYS A 244 32.43 -11.20 -17.45
CA LYS A 244 33.33 -10.89 -18.57
C LYS A 244 33.42 -9.40 -18.81
N ILE A 245 34.63 -8.85 -18.83
CA ILE A 245 34.87 -7.41 -18.94
C ILE A 245 34.15 -6.79 -20.15
N GLN A 246 34.18 -7.45 -21.32
CA GLN A 246 33.58 -6.94 -22.55
C GLN A 246 32.06 -6.68 -22.40
N TYR A 247 31.32 -7.54 -21.72
CA TYR A 247 29.89 -7.38 -21.51
C TYR A 247 29.57 -6.30 -20.48
N ARG A 248 30.40 -6.17 -19.46
CA ARG A 248 30.29 -5.09 -18.46
C ARG A 248 30.53 -3.71 -19.08
N VAL A 249 31.57 -3.59 -19.94
CA VAL A 249 31.82 -2.36 -20.69
C VAL A 249 30.67 -2.06 -21.67
N MET A 250 30.14 -3.09 -22.32
CA MET A 250 28.99 -2.93 -23.21
C MET A 250 27.74 -2.43 -22.46
N LEU A 251 27.40 -3.03 -21.32
CA LEU A 251 26.32 -2.58 -20.46
C LEU A 251 26.46 -1.11 -20.04
N SER A 252 27.68 -0.70 -19.65
CA SER A 252 27.92 0.67 -19.18
C SER A 252 27.69 1.74 -20.27
N ARG A 253 27.83 1.38 -21.55
CA ARG A 253 27.59 2.29 -22.68
C ARG A 253 26.12 2.63 -22.88
N TYR A 254 25.22 1.72 -22.47
CA TYR A 254 23.76 1.85 -22.67
C TYR A 254 23.04 2.17 -21.38
N ARG A 255 23.76 2.30 -20.24
CA ARG A 255 23.18 2.73 -18.96
C ARG A 255 23.12 4.24 -18.89
N GLY A 256 21.96 4.74 -18.57
CA GLY A 256 21.67 6.16 -18.38
C GLY A 256 20.69 6.38 -17.21
N LYS A 257 20.32 7.62 -17.00
CA LYS A 257 19.28 8.00 -16.04
C LYS A 257 17.92 7.89 -16.72
N THR A 258 17.22 6.79 -16.46
CA THR A 258 15.89 6.53 -16.99
C THR A 258 14.81 6.93 -15.98
N LYS A 259 13.61 7.19 -16.47
CA LYS A 259 12.44 7.49 -15.63
C LYS A 259 12.18 6.33 -14.68
N CYS A 260 11.97 6.61 -13.39
CA CYS A 260 11.65 5.58 -12.43
C CYS A 260 10.30 4.93 -12.76
N ASN A 261 10.28 3.62 -12.98
CA ASN A 261 9.07 2.87 -13.32
C ASN A 261 8.15 2.58 -12.12
N SER A 262 8.59 2.87 -10.88
CA SER A 262 7.77 2.74 -9.68
C SER A 262 6.88 3.96 -9.46
N CYS A 263 7.46 5.16 -9.57
CA CYS A 263 6.73 6.41 -9.38
C CYS A 263 6.42 7.15 -10.69
N ASN A 264 6.75 6.58 -11.84
CA ASN A 264 6.59 7.23 -13.14
C ASN A 264 7.07 8.69 -13.20
N GLY A 265 8.13 9.00 -12.40
CA GLY A 265 8.73 10.33 -12.33
C GLY A 265 8.05 11.30 -11.37
N SER A 266 6.96 10.95 -10.68
CA SER A 266 6.31 11.78 -9.65
C SER A 266 7.22 12.04 -8.45
N ARG A 267 8.21 11.18 -8.22
CA ARG A 267 9.16 11.17 -7.09
C ARG A 267 8.54 10.71 -5.78
N LEU A 268 7.22 10.66 -5.68
CA LEU A 268 6.49 10.26 -4.49
C LEU A 268 6.32 8.73 -4.43
N ARG A 269 6.07 8.24 -3.25
CA ARG A 269 5.65 6.85 -3.03
C ARG A 269 4.25 6.65 -3.60
N ALA A 270 3.92 5.42 -3.98
CA ALA A 270 2.63 5.11 -4.63
C ALA A 270 1.40 5.44 -3.77
N ASP A 271 1.56 5.42 -2.44
CA ASP A 271 0.47 5.69 -1.49
C ASP A 271 0.23 7.20 -1.30
N ALA A 272 1.12 8.06 -1.83
CA ALA A 272 1.05 9.52 -1.75
C ALA A 272 0.67 10.18 -3.08
N ASP A 273 0.42 9.38 -4.13
CA ASP A 273 0.13 9.83 -5.50
C ASP A 273 -1.38 9.82 -5.79
#